data_ef0eea7bb2028af182441f9868c8553b
#
_entry.id   ef0eea7bb2028af182441f9868c8553b
#
_cell.length_a   1.000
_cell.length_b   1.000
_cell.length_c   1.000
_cell.angle_alpha   90.00
_cell.angle_beta   90.00
_cell.angle_gamma   90.00
#
_symmetry.space_group_name_H-M   'P 1'
#
loop_
_entity.id
_entity.type
_entity.pdbx_description
1 polymer ?
#
loop_
_entity_poly.entity_id
_entity_poly.type
_entity_poly.pdbx_seq_one_letter_code
_entity_poly.pdbx_strand_id
1 'polypeptide(L)'
;RRCGWFDAVIGRYAVRINGLDCLAITKLDVLDEMDEIKVCVDYELDGKRCKDLPGSASLFARCKPVYEVLPGWMQSTASCRKLEDLPKEALDYLEFLAKLMEVPIAIVSLGASRDQTIIVEDPIHGPKRALLYENGGAFKVA
;
A
#
# COMPACT_ATOMS: atom_id res chain seq x y z
N ARG A 1 -17.37 4.02 10.40
CA ARG A 1 -16.09 4.74 10.50
C ARG A 1 -15.83 5.47 9.20
N ARG A 2 -15.30 6.67 9.26
CA ARG A 2 -14.84 7.37 8.04
C ARG A 2 -13.63 6.64 7.47
N CYS A 3 -13.68 6.35 6.16
CA CYS A 3 -12.57 5.79 5.40
C CYS A 3 -12.10 6.83 4.38
N GLY A 4 -10.84 6.75 3.99
CA GLY A 4 -10.24 7.56 2.94
C GLY A 4 -9.36 6.68 2.07
N TRP A 5 -8.89 7.24 0.97
CA TRP A 5 -7.90 6.60 0.11
C TRP A 5 -6.57 6.41 0.83
N PHE A 6 -5.78 5.46 0.38
CA PHE A 6 -4.45 5.23 0.92
C PHE A 6 -3.58 6.48 0.75
N ASP A 7 -2.92 6.90 1.84
CA ASP A 7 -2.06 8.06 1.88
C ASP A 7 -0.59 7.63 1.99
N ALA A 8 0.11 7.67 0.85
CA ALA A 8 1.50 7.27 0.79
C ALA A 8 2.46 8.28 1.44
N VAL A 9 2.05 9.55 1.60
CA VAL A 9 2.87 10.56 2.30
C VAL A 9 2.96 10.21 3.78
N ILE A 10 1.81 9.97 4.42
CA ILE A 10 1.75 9.51 5.82
C ILE A 10 2.42 8.14 5.96
N GLY A 11 2.18 7.25 5.00
CA GLY A 11 2.76 5.92 5.01
C GLY A 11 4.29 5.96 4.98
N ARG A 12 4.92 6.69 4.05
CA ARG A 12 6.39 6.87 4.00
C ARG A 12 6.94 7.48 5.30
N TYR A 13 6.22 8.45 5.85
CA TYR A 13 6.58 9.02 7.15
C TYR A 13 6.57 7.94 8.24
N ALA A 14 5.52 7.11 8.31
CA ALA A 14 5.40 6.02 9.29
C ALA A 14 6.52 4.99 9.12
N VAL A 15 6.85 4.58 7.90
CA VAL A 15 7.98 3.67 7.61
C VAL A 15 9.29 4.23 8.15
N ARG A 16 9.57 5.50 7.88
CA ARG A 16 10.81 6.17 8.30
C ARG A 16 10.93 6.30 9.81
N ILE A 17 9.85 6.75 10.49
CA ILE A 17 9.88 7.01 11.92
C ILE A 17 9.90 5.73 12.76
N ASN A 18 9.19 4.68 12.30
CA ASN A 18 9.11 3.42 13.03
C ASN A 18 10.17 2.38 12.58
N GLY A 19 10.93 2.66 11.52
CA GLY A 19 11.91 1.72 10.97
C GLY A 19 11.25 0.42 10.51
N LEU A 20 10.14 0.54 9.75
CA LEU A 20 9.40 -0.64 9.30
C LEU A 20 10.19 -1.43 8.26
N ASP A 21 10.26 -2.74 8.43
CA ASP A 21 10.92 -3.67 7.51
C ASP A 21 9.94 -4.23 6.46
N CYS A 22 8.64 -4.31 6.77
CA CYS A 22 7.60 -4.80 5.87
C CYS A 22 6.23 -4.21 6.22
N LEU A 23 5.24 -4.43 5.35
CA LEU A 23 3.86 -4.01 5.52
C LEU A 23 2.91 -5.20 5.59
N ALA A 24 1.84 -5.04 6.38
CA ALA A 24 0.65 -5.86 6.32
C ALA A 24 -0.51 -5.03 5.76
N ILE A 25 -0.98 -5.38 4.57
CA ILE A 25 -2.15 -4.75 3.94
C ILE A 25 -3.38 -5.54 4.37
N THR A 26 -4.35 -4.86 4.98
CA THR A 26 -5.57 -5.48 5.46
C THR A 26 -6.79 -4.91 4.75
N LYS A 27 -7.86 -5.71 4.68
CA LYS A 27 -9.14 -5.31 4.10
C LYS A 27 -9.04 -4.91 2.62
N LEU A 28 -8.27 -5.66 1.84
CA LEU A 28 -8.18 -5.42 0.39
C LEU A 28 -9.53 -5.65 -0.28
N ASP A 29 -10.34 -6.57 0.25
CA ASP A 29 -11.70 -6.91 -0.19
C ASP A 29 -12.67 -5.71 -0.27
N VAL A 30 -12.44 -4.66 0.51
CA VAL A 30 -13.31 -3.47 0.47
C VAL A 30 -13.18 -2.67 -0.84
N LEU A 31 -12.16 -2.97 -1.64
CA LEU A 31 -11.91 -2.34 -2.94
C LEU A 31 -12.47 -3.17 -4.12
N ASP A 32 -13.02 -4.36 -3.87
CA ASP A 32 -13.46 -5.32 -4.90
C ASP A 32 -14.49 -4.76 -5.90
N GLU A 33 -15.33 -3.83 -5.45
CA GLU A 33 -16.39 -3.23 -6.28
C GLU A 33 -16.02 -1.85 -6.85
N MET A 34 -14.77 -1.41 -6.68
CA MET A 34 -14.33 -0.12 -7.18
C MET A 34 -13.76 -0.25 -8.59
N ASP A 35 -14.22 0.62 -9.49
CA ASP A 35 -13.73 0.75 -10.87
C ASP A 35 -12.41 1.56 -10.94
N GLU A 36 -12.24 2.51 -10.02
CA GLU A 36 -11.03 3.31 -9.85
C GLU A 36 -10.60 3.35 -8.39
N ILE A 37 -9.30 3.23 -8.17
CA ILE A 37 -8.68 3.32 -6.83
C ILE A 37 -7.69 4.47 -6.83
N LYS A 38 -7.85 5.38 -5.88
CA LYS A 38 -6.99 6.55 -5.74
C LYS A 38 -5.95 6.32 -4.64
N VAL A 39 -4.72 6.73 -4.92
CA VAL A 39 -3.63 6.73 -3.93
C VAL A 39 -3.09 8.15 -3.83
N CYS A 40 -3.06 8.70 -2.62
CA CYS A 40 -2.43 9.99 -2.38
C CYS A 40 -0.91 9.80 -2.39
N VAL A 41 -0.26 10.33 -3.43
CA VAL A 41 1.19 10.16 -3.64
C VAL A 41 2.00 11.34 -3.12
N ASP A 42 1.43 12.54 -3.15
CA ASP A 42 2.04 13.79 -2.69
C ASP A 42 0.96 14.69 -2.06
N TYR A 43 1.39 15.78 -1.44
CA TYR A 43 0.52 16.91 -1.09
C TYR A 43 0.85 18.13 -1.94
N GLU A 44 -0.13 19.02 -2.08
CA GLU A 44 0.04 20.37 -2.55
C GLU A 44 -0.18 21.34 -1.39
N LEU A 45 0.82 22.17 -1.11
CA LEU A 45 0.75 23.26 -0.12
C LEU A 45 1.08 24.58 -0.83
N ASP A 46 0.11 25.50 -0.84
CA ASP A 46 0.24 26.83 -1.45
C ASP A 46 0.75 26.80 -2.92
N GLY A 47 0.22 25.85 -3.71
CA GLY A 47 0.57 25.68 -5.11
C GLY A 47 1.90 24.94 -5.37
N LYS A 48 2.56 24.44 -4.33
CA LYS A 48 3.80 23.66 -4.45
C LYS A 48 3.59 22.22 -4.00
N ARG A 49 4.11 21.27 -4.76
CA ARG A 49 4.11 19.85 -4.38
C ARG A 49 5.09 19.59 -3.24
N CYS A 50 4.62 18.81 -2.26
CA CYS A 50 5.37 18.37 -1.09
C CYS A 50 5.31 16.84 -1.03
N LYS A 51 6.47 16.19 -1.00
CA LYS A 51 6.59 14.73 -0.84
C LYS A 51 6.61 14.28 0.61
N ASP A 52 6.90 15.20 1.53
CA ASP A 52 7.01 14.93 2.94
C ASP A 52 5.85 15.53 3.74
N LEU A 53 5.58 14.91 4.89
CA LEU A 53 4.59 15.40 5.83
C LEU A 53 5.02 16.77 6.38
N PRO A 54 4.15 17.81 6.31
CA PRO A 54 4.48 19.11 6.88
C PRO A 54 4.76 19.06 8.38
N GLY A 55 5.73 19.84 8.84
CA GLY A 55 6.20 19.84 10.23
C GLY A 55 5.22 20.40 11.26
N SER A 56 4.06 20.94 10.86
CA SER A 56 3.05 21.44 11.79
C SER A 56 1.61 21.10 11.36
N ALA A 57 0.73 20.92 12.33
CA ALA A 57 -0.69 20.64 12.10
C ALA A 57 -1.39 21.75 11.29
N SER A 58 -1.01 23.02 11.49
CA SER A 58 -1.57 24.15 10.75
C SER A 58 -1.20 24.15 9.26
N LEU A 59 0.02 23.73 8.92
CA LEU A 59 0.44 23.56 7.54
C LEU A 59 -0.23 22.32 6.93
N PHE A 60 -0.31 21.22 7.68
CA PHE A 60 -0.97 20.00 7.23
C PHE A 60 -2.45 20.23 6.91
N ALA A 61 -3.18 21.02 7.73
CA ALA A 61 -4.58 21.36 7.49
C ALA A 61 -4.82 22.14 6.17
N ARG A 62 -3.79 22.77 5.60
CA ARG A 62 -3.84 23.49 4.32
C ARG A 62 -3.45 22.63 3.13
N CYS A 63 -2.88 21.46 3.37
CA CYS A 63 -2.48 20.56 2.31
C CYS A 63 -3.68 20.00 1.55
N LYS A 64 -3.52 19.91 0.23
CA LYS A 64 -4.45 19.20 -0.64
C LYS A 64 -3.78 17.90 -1.09
N PRO A 65 -4.47 16.76 -1.02
CA PRO A 65 -3.90 15.51 -1.51
C PRO A 65 -3.79 15.52 -3.03
N VAL A 66 -2.67 15.02 -3.55
CA VAL A 66 -2.46 14.77 -4.98
C VAL A 66 -2.59 13.28 -5.19
N TYR A 67 -3.58 12.89 -5.97
CA TYR A 67 -3.90 11.48 -6.21
C TYR A 67 -3.31 10.98 -7.52
N GLU A 68 -2.85 9.75 -7.49
CA GLU A 68 -2.70 8.89 -8.66
C GLU A 68 -3.89 7.94 -8.71
N VAL A 69 -4.46 7.72 -9.90
CA VAL A 69 -5.63 6.89 -10.11
C VAL A 69 -5.20 5.61 -10.78
N LEU A 70 -5.53 4.48 -10.16
CA LEU A 70 -5.26 3.15 -10.67
C LEU A 70 -6.59 2.48 -11.07
N PRO A 71 -6.59 1.57 -12.04
CA PRO A 71 -7.78 0.79 -12.35
C PRO A 71 -8.12 -0.11 -11.17
N GLY A 72 -9.40 -0.21 -10.86
CA GLY A 72 -9.93 -1.21 -9.94
C GLY A 72 -10.09 -2.55 -10.63
N TRP A 73 -10.37 -3.60 -9.86
CA TRP A 73 -10.48 -4.96 -10.42
C TRP A 73 -11.90 -5.48 -10.58
N MET A 74 -12.91 -4.81 -10.01
CA MET A 74 -14.32 -5.13 -10.16
C MET A 74 -14.63 -6.64 -10.02
N GLN A 75 -13.92 -7.32 -9.15
CA GLN A 75 -14.00 -8.77 -8.96
C GLN A 75 -13.79 -9.10 -7.49
N SER A 76 -14.57 -10.07 -6.96
CA SER A 76 -14.42 -10.51 -5.56
C SER A 76 -13.12 -11.27 -5.33
N THR A 77 -12.38 -10.84 -4.31
CA THR A 77 -11.15 -11.48 -3.85
C THR A 77 -11.40 -12.47 -2.70
N ALA A 78 -12.63 -12.66 -2.25
CA ALA A 78 -12.98 -13.46 -1.06
C ALA A 78 -12.55 -14.94 -1.14
N SER A 79 -12.46 -15.51 -2.34
CA SER A 79 -12.02 -16.90 -2.57
C SER A 79 -10.51 -17.05 -2.75
N CYS A 80 -9.78 -15.97 -2.93
CA CYS A 80 -8.33 -16.01 -3.12
C CYS A 80 -7.63 -16.48 -1.84
N ARG A 81 -6.59 -17.30 -2.01
CA ARG A 81 -5.79 -17.86 -0.90
C ARG A 81 -4.28 -17.69 -1.11
N LYS A 82 -3.88 -17.30 -2.32
CA LYS A 82 -2.50 -17.05 -2.74
C LYS A 82 -2.47 -15.75 -3.54
N LEU A 83 -1.27 -15.17 -3.69
CA LEU A 83 -1.10 -13.95 -4.51
C LEU A 83 -1.53 -14.18 -5.96
N GLU A 84 -1.21 -15.35 -6.53
CA GLU A 84 -1.51 -15.69 -7.92
C GLU A 84 -3.01 -15.79 -8.20
N ASP A 85 -3.84 -15.95 -7.15
CA ASP A 85 -5.31 -15.98 -7.28
C ASP A 85 -5.89 -14.57 -7.42
N LEU A 86 -5.13 -13.52 -7.08
CA LEU A 86 -5.60 -12.15 -7.14
C LEU A 86 -5.72 -11.64 -8.58
N PRO A 87 -6.72 -10.78 -8.88
CA PRO A 87 -6.77 -10.06 -10.15
C PRO A 87 -5.48 -9.29 -10.41
N LYS A 88 -5.13 -9.16 -11.68
CA LYS A 88 -3.91 -8.44 -12.09
C LYS A 88 -3.86 -7.01 -11.54
N GLU A 89 -4.97 -6.30 -11.61
CA GLU A 89 -5.09 -4.91 -11.14
C GLU A 89 -4.87 -4.82 -9.61
N ALA A 90 -5.28 -5.85 -8.85
CA ALA A 90 -5.01 -5.92 -7.41
C ALA A 90 -3.52 -6.16 -7.12
N LEU A 91 -2.85 -6.99 -7.92
CA LEU A 91 -1.39 -7.19 -7.84
C LEU A 91 -0.65 -5.90 -8.21
N ASP A 92 -1.04 -5.24 -9.29
CA ASP A 92 -0.44 -3.97 -9.75
C ASP A 92 -0.61 -2.89 -8.67
N TYR A 93 -1.77 -2.83 -7.99
CA TYR A 93 -2.01 -1.93 -6.86
C TYR A 93 -1.07 -2.23 -5.68
N LEU A 94 -0.93 -3.48 -5.27
CA LEU A 94 -0.04 -3.87 -4.18
C LEU A 94 1.43 -3.55 -4.51
N GLU A 95 1.87 -3.84 -5.74
CA GLU A 95 3.21 -3.50 -6.20
C GLU A 95 3.46 -1.99 -6.19
N PHE A 96 2.47 -1.22 -6.63
CA PHE A 96 2.53 0.25 -6.60
C PHE A 96 2.68 0.77 -5.16
N LEU A 97 1.92 0.22 -4.20
CA LEU A 97 2.05 0.58 -2.79
C LEU A 97 3.45 0.24 -2.26
N ALA A 98 3.95 -0.97 -2.53
CA ALA A 98 5.27 -1.39 -2.08
C ALA A 98 6.38 -0.46 -2.61
N LYS A 99 6.30 -0.06 -3.89
CA LYS A 99 7.21 0.93 -4.49
C LYS A 99 7.14 2.29 -3.82
N LEU A 100 5.93 2.80 -3.57
CA LEU A 100 5.74 4.10 -2.92
C LEU A 100 6.25 4.10 -1.49
N MET A 101 6.07 2.99 -0.77
CA MET A 101 6.46 2.85 0.64
C MET A 101 7.92 2.48 0.82
N GLU A 102 8.58 2.01 -0.25
CA GLU A 102 9.96 1.53 -0.23
C GLU A 102 10.20 0.41 0.80
N VAL A 103 9.17 -0.42 1.06
CA VAL A 103 9.23 -1.63 1.89
C VAL A 103 8.32 -2.70 1.31
N PRO A 104 8.67 -4.01 1.45
CA PRO A 104 7.87 -5.10 0.93
C PRO A 104 6.54 -5.24 1.67
N ILE A 105 5.59 -5.85 0.99
CA ILE A 105 4.35 -6.32 1.62
C ILE A 105 4.56 -7.79 2.00
N ALA A 106 4.49 -8.10 3.28
CA ALA A 106 4.66 -9.45 3.80
C ALA A 106 3.32 -10.19 4.00
N ILE A 107 2.25 -9.45 4.26
CA ILE A 107 0.92 -10.01 4.56
C ILE A 107 -0.15 -9.23 3.79
N VAL A 108 -1.10 -9.95 3.19
CA VAL A 108 -2.31 -9.39 2.59
C VAL A 108 -3.54 -10.08 3.17
N SER A 109 -4.46 -9.33 3.78
CA SER A 109 -5.72 -9.87 4.31
C SER A 109 -6.89 -9.41 3.45
N LEU A 110 -7.69 -10.38 3.01
CA LEU A 110 -8.84 -10.24 2.12
C LEU A 110 -10.18 -10.32 2.85
N GLY A 111 -10.16 -10.41 4.17
CA GLY A 111 -11.37 -10.55 4.98
C GLY A 111 -11.08 -10.78 6.45
N ALA A 112 -12.13 -11.15 7.20
CA ALA A 112 -12.05 -11.29 8.66
C ALA A 112 -11.51 -12.65 9.12
N SER A 113 -11.61 -13.68 8.27
CA SER A 113 -11.19 -15.04 8.62
C SER A 113 -9.68 -15.23 8.44
N ARG A 114 -9.10 -16.09 9.27
CA ARG A 114 -7.66 -16.39 9.22
C ARG A 114 -7.23 -16.99 7.88
N ASP A 115 -8.09 -17.83 7.29
CA ASP A 115 -7.87 -18.45 5.97
C ASP A 115 -7.94 -17.45 4.80
N GLN A 116 -8.41 -16.21 5.04
CA GLN A 116 -8.40 -15.11 4.08
C GLN A 116 -7.16 -14.21 4.22
N THR A 117 -6.15 -14.69 4.93
CA THR A 117 -4.87 -13.99 5.09
C THR A 117 -3.79 -14.71 4.29
N ILE A 118 -3.26 -14.02 3.30
CA ILE A 118 -2.15 -14.48 2.46
C ILE A 118 -0.84 -14.05 3.12
N ILE A 119 0.02 -15.00 3.44
CA ILE A 119 1.39 -14.73 3.85
C ILE A 119 2.25 -14.72 2.59
N VAL A 120 2.73 -13.55 2.21
CA VAL A 120 3.57 -13.34 1.02
C VAL A 120 5.01 -13.72 1.34
N GLU A 121 5.49 -13.25 2.51
CA GLU A 121 6.80 -13.56 3.05
C GLU A 121 6.71 -13.69 4.57
N ASP A 122 7.64 -14.43 5.16
CA ASP A 122 7.73 -14.49 6.62
C ASP A 122 8.15 -13.11 7.17
N PRO A 123 7.28 -12.41 7.92
CA PRO A 123 7.57 -11.06 8.40
C PRO A 123 8.68 -11.02 9.45
N ILE A 124 9.08 -12.18 10.01
CA ILE A 124 10.10 -12.29 11.07
C ILE A 124 11.44 -12.74 10.48
N HIS A 125 11.42 -13.73 9.60
CA HIS A 125 12.62 -14.37 9.06
C HIS A 125 12.82 -14.13 7.55
N GLY A 126 11.87 -13.45 6.88
CA GLY A 126 11.95 -13.10 5.47
C GLY A 126 13.07 -12.08 5.16
N PRO A 127 13.30 -11.78 3.88
CA PRO A 127 14.32 -10.85 3.47
C PRO A 127 14.06 -9.45 4.05
N LYS A 128 15.09 -8.87 4.66
CA LYS A 128 15.03 -7.52 5.20
C LYS A 128 15.05 -6.49 4.07
N ARG A 129 14.52 -5.29 4.35
CA ARG A 129 14.44 -4.14 3.43
C ARG A 129 15.69 -3.93 2.56
N ALA A 130 16.89 -4.07 3.11
CA ALA A 130 18.14 -3.88 2.39
C ALA A 130 18.35 -4.88 1.22
N LEU A 131 17.91 -6.13 1.37
CA LEU A 131 18.12 -7.19 0.38
C LEU A 131 17.18 -7.06 -0.84
N LEU A 132 16.04 -6.38 -0.70
CA LEU A 132 15.07 -6.21 -1.78
C LEU A 132 15.49 -5.12 -2.77
N TYR A 133 16.22 -4.11 -2.32
CA TYR A 133 16.75 -3.05 -3.20
C TYR A 133 17.89 -3.52 -4.08
N GLU A 134 18.72 -4.43 -3.60
CA GLU A 134 19.84 -4.98 -4.39
C GLU A 134 19.36 -5.89 -5.55
N ASN A 135 18.16 -6.43 -5.48
CA ASN A 135 17.63 -7.40 -6.46
C ASN A 135 16.51 -6.84 -7.37
N GLY A 136 16.17 -5.55 -7.26
CA GLY A 136 15.31 -4.83 -8.23
C GLY A 136 13.85 -5.29 -8.32
N GLY A 137 13.28 -5.93 -7.28
CA GLY A 137 11.90 -6.38 -7.33
C GLY A 137 11.20 -6.34 -5.98
N ALA A 138 10.13 -5.55 -5.89
CA ALA A 138 9.26 -5.51 -4.72
C ALA A 138 8.31 -6.72 -4.61
N PHE A 139 8.18 -7.49 -5.69
CA PHE A 139 7.42 -8.73 -5.79
C PHE A 139 8.16 -9.70 -6.71
N LYS A 140 8.61 -10.83 -6.18
CA LYS A 140 8.88 -12.02 -6.99
C LYS A 140 7.70 -12.96 -6.78
N VAL A 141 6.82 -13.01 -7.77
CA VAL A 141 5.97 -14.19 -7.95
C VAL A 141 6.91 -15.28 -8.41
N ALA A 142 7.11 -16.29 -7.57
CA ALA A 142 7.91 -17.48 -7.88
C ALA A 142 7.14 -18.38 -8.85
#